data_54eaa08670c1aa3281764e2d7aa5cacb
#
_entry.id   54eaa08670c1aa3281764e2d7aa5cacb
#
_cell.length_a   1.000
_cell.length_b   1.000
_cell.length_c   1.000
_cell.angle_alpha   90.00
_cell.angle_beta   90.00
_cell.angle_gamma   90.00
#
_symmetry.space_group_name_H-M   'P 1'
#
loop_
_entity.id
_entity.type
_entity.pdbx_description
1 polymer ?
#
loop_
_entity_poly.entity_id
_entity_poly.type
_entity_poly.pdbx_seq_one_letter_code
_entity_poly.pdbx_strand_id
1 'polypeptide(L)'
;LRAIRTRHIWSKITMTEASDLEDLTLLGSQAKPSKKLEAFPNHSPDRYYLVTLETDEFTCVCPATGQPDFATIRVEYVPDEKIVESKSFKLYIWSYRDEGVFHEHVVNQILDDLVDTLQPHWCRVIGIFNVRGGVGIVVEAEHTKTASAREQWLRGSEEETS
;
A
#
# COMPACT_ATOMS: atom_id res chain seq x y z
N LEU A 1 44.55 -21.52 29.83
CA LEU A 1 43.43 -21.70 28.89
C LEU A 1 43.04 -20.33 28.38
N ARG A 2 43.50 -19.98 27.12
CA ARG A 2 43.11 -18.75 26.42
C ARG A 2 41.84 -19.04 25.68
N ALA A 3 40.74 -18.27 25.96
CA ALA A 3 39.51 -18.30 25.24
C ALA A 3 39.72 -17.70 23.81
N ILE A 4 39.52 -18.53 22.81
CA ILE A 4 39.48 -18.10 21.39
C ILE A 4 38.16 -17.39 21.18
N ARG A 5 38.21 -16.05 21.07
CA ARG A 5 37.07 -15.24 20.59
C ARG A 5 36.93 -15.45 19.08
N THR A 6 36.00 -16.28 18.66
CA THR A 6 35.55 -16.36 17.29
C THR A 6 34.78 -15.08 16.97
N ARG A 7 35.45 -14.12 16.31
CA ARG A 7 34.76 -12.99 15.65
C ARG A 7 34.05 -13.55 14.43
N HIS A 8 32.73 -13.67 14.48
CA HIS A 8 31.93 -13.84 13.30
C HIS A 8 31.93 -12.49 12.52
N ILE A 9 32.84 -12.40 11.60
CA ILE A 9 32.84 -11.34 10.59
C ILE A 9 31.87 -11.80 9.50
N TRP A 10 30.58 -11.49 9.66
CA TRP A 10 29.70 -11.39 8.52
C TRP A 10 30.01 -10.07 7.84
N SER A 11 31.02 -10.06 6.97
CA SER A 11 31.13 -8.98 5.97
C SER A 11 29.85 -9.06 5.13
N LYS A 12 29.10 -7.95 5.05
CA LYS A 12 28.02 -7.80 4.08
C LYS A 12 28.64 -8.03 2.70
N ILE A 13 28.43 -9.19 2.11
CA ILE A 13 28.76 -9.43 0.71
C ILE A 13 27.73 -8.63 -0.07
N THR A 14 28.10 -7.45 -0.51
CA THR A 14 27.33 -6.69 -1.49
C THR A 14 27.60 -7.35 -2.84
N MET A 15 26.63 -8.07 -3.38
CA MET A 15 26.77 -8.75 -4.67
C MET A 15 26.75 -7.78 -5.85
N THR A 16 26.37 -6.53 -5.61
CA THR A 16 26.35 -5.43 -6.59
C THR A 16 27.23 -4.30 -6.05
N GLU A 17 28.19 -3.86 -6.83
CA GLU A 17 29.07 -2.73 -6.48
C GLU A 17 28.56 -1.42 -7.09
N ALA A 18 29.01 -0.28 -6.58
CA ALA A 18 28.61 1.03 -7.11
C ALA A 18 28.99 1.18 -8.60
N SER A 19 30.11 0.57 -9.02
CA SER A 19 30.57 0.54 -10.41
C SER A 19 29.59 -0.14 -11.37
N ASP A 20 28.78 -1.09 -10.89
CA ASP A 20 27.77 -1.79 -11.71
C ASP A 20 26.63 -0.86 -12.13
N LEU A 21 26.49 0.28 -11.46
CA LEU A 21 25.41 1.25 -11.67
C LEU A 21 25.88 2.52 -12.43
N GLU A 22 27.21 2.74 -12.57
CA GLU A 22 27.76 3.98 -13.11
C GLU A 22 27.33 4.29 -14.55
N ASP A 23 27.14 3.26 -15.38
CA ASP A 23 26.73 3.40 -16.77
C ASP A 23 25.20 3.32 -16.98
N LEU A 24 24.41 3.12 -15.90
CA LEU A 24 22.95 2.96 -15.98
C LEU A 24 22.23 4.30 -15.86
N THR A 25 22.09 5.02 -16.96
CA THR A 25 21.48 6.37 -16.98
C THR A 25 19.96 6.40 -16.85
N LEU A 26 19.28 5.28 -17.14
CA LEU A 26 17.81 5.17 -17.06
C LEU A 26 17.30 4.61 -15.73
N LEU A 27 18.23 4.16 -14.86
CA LEU A 27 17.84 3.63 -13.55
C LEU A 27 17.36 4.77 -12.64
N GLY A 28 16.13 4.66 -12.11
CA GLY A 28 15.48 5.67 -11.27
C GLY A 28 16.09 5.78 -9.87
N SER A 29 17.33 6.27 -9.76
CA SER A 29 18.09 6.37 -8.51
C SER A 29 17.51 7.35 -7.47
N GLN A 30 16.51 8.17 -7.85
CA GLN A 30 15.94 9.23 -7.01
C GLN A 30 14.64 8.85 -6.28
N ALA A 31 14.01 7.72 -6.63
CA ALA A 31 12.79 7.29 -5.97
C ALA A 31 13.11 6.76 -4.56
N LYS A 32 12.41 7.29 -3.54
CA LYS A 32 12.52 6.87 -2.15
C LYS A 32 11.13 6.56 -1.60
N PRO A 33 10.98 5.57 -0.72
CA PRO A 33 9.72 5.33 -0.01
C PRO A 33 9.32 6.58 0.78
N SER A 34 8.02 6.84 0.86
CA SER A 34 7.47 8.01 1.55
C SER A 34 6.09 7.70 2.12
N LYS A 35 5.85 8.06 3.38
CA LYS A 35 4.51 7.98 4.00
C LYS A 35 3.55 9.08 3.53
N LYS A 36 4.04 10.01 2.71
CA LYS A 36 3.22 11.12 2.21
C LYS A 36 2.41 10.65 1.01
N LEU A 37 1.08 10.70 1.13
CA LEU A 37 0.16 10.65 -0.01
C LEU A 37 -0.05 12.06 -0.57
N GLU A 38 -0.09 12.17 -1.88
CA GLU A 38 -0.41 13.40 -2.59
C GLU A 38 -1.71 13.23 -3.38
N ALA A 39 -2.41 14.33 -3.57
CA ALA A 39 -3.68 14.37 -4.28
C ALA A 39 -3.74 15.56 -5.23
N PHE A 40 -4.57 15.45 -6.25
CA PHE A 40 -4.85 16.51 -7.20
C PHE A 40 -6.37 16.72 -7.32
N PRO A 41 -6.84 17.88 -7.84
CA PRO A 41 -8.26 18.19 -7.94
C PRO A 41 -9.02 17.20 -8.83
N ASN A 42 -10.22 16.79 -8.38
CA ASN A 42 -11.18 16.09 -9.21
C ASN A 42 -11.93 17.10 -10.10
N HIS A 43 -11.81 16.97 -11.42
CA HIS A 43 -12.50 17.84 -12.36
C HIS A 43 -13.94 17.40 -12.68
N SER A 44 -14.43 16.34 -12.06
CA SER A 44 -15.80 15.83 -12.23
C SER A 44 -16.45 15.48 -10.88
N PRO A 45 -16.51 16.44 -9.92
CA PRO A 45 -16.99 16.16 -8.56
C PRO A 45 -18.48 15.80 -8.50
N ASP A 46 -19.27 16.27 -9.49
CA ASP A 46 -20.71 15.97 -9.59
C ASP A 46 -21.01 14.59 -10.20
N ARG A 47 -19.97 13.84 -10.58
CA ARG A 47 -20.10 12.51 -11.15
C ARG A 47 -19.68 11.45 -10.17
N TYR A 48 -20.55 10.49 -9.93
CA TYR A 48 -20.19 9.27 -9.21
C TYR A 48 -19.44 8.30 -10.13
N TYR A 49 -18.19 8.03 -9.82
CA TYR A 49 -17.38 7.03 -10.51
C TYR A 49 -16.40 6.36 -9.54
N LEU A 50 -16.06 5.13 -9.85
CA LEU A 50 -15.14 4.33 -9.02
C LEU A 50 -13.72 4.47 -9.57
N VAL A 51 -12.78 4.72 -8.66
CA VAL A 51 -11.35 4.59 -8.93
C VAL A 51 -10.86 3.34 -8.21
N THR A 52 -10.18 2.46 -8.94
CA THR A 52 -9.54 1.26 -8.39
C THR A 52 -8.03 1.36 -8.57
N LEU A 53 -7.28 1.18 -7.49
CA LEU A 53 -5.84 0.98 -7.49
C LEU A 53 -5.56 -0.42 -6.97
N GLU A 54 -4.67 -1.14 -7.64
CA GLU A 54 -4.27 -2.47 -7.20
C GLU A 54 -2.77 -2.64 -7.34
N THR A 55 -2.15 -3.26 -6.35
CA THR A 55 -0.74 -3.63 -6.38
C THR A 55 -0.54 -4.97 -5.70
N ASP A 56 0.26 -5.83 -6.31
CA ASP A 56 0.74 -7.11 -5.77
C ASP A 56 2.16 -7.02 -5.19
N GLU A 57 2.72 -5.82 -5.18
CA GLU A 57 4.08 -5.56 -4.68
C GLU A 57 4.14 -5.15 -3.19
N PHE A 58 3.00 -5.20 -2.47
CA PHE A 58 3.01 -4.86 -1.05
C PHE A 58 3.81 -5.87 -0.23
N THR A 59 4.66 -5.36 0.63
CA THR A 59 5.37 -6.16 1.63
C THR A 59 5.55 -5.37 2.91
N CYS A 60 5.48 -6.09 4.04
CA CYS A 60 5.80 -5.59 5.37
C CYS A 60 6.54 -6.69 6.14
N VAL A 61 6.81 -6.46 7.42
CA VAL A 61 7.51 -7.43 8.29
C VAL A 61 6.57 -7.85 9.40
N CYS A 62 6.51 -9.15 9.69
CA CYS A 62 5.82 -9.64 10.87
C CYS A 62 6.50 -9.10 12.14
N PRO A 63 5.78 -8.35 13.01
CA PRO A 63 6.40 -7.71 14.18
C PRO A 63 6.91 -8.71 15.23
N ALA A 64 6.39 -9.95 15.20
CA ALA A 64 6.78 -10.99 16.14
C ALA A 64 7.99 -11.81 15.68
N THR A 65 8.10 -12.10 14.36
CA THR A 65 9.11 -13.04 13.84
C THR A 65 10.16 -12.40 12.95
N GLY A 66 9.94 -11.15 12.50
CA GLY A 66 10.81 -10.47 11.55
C GLY A 66 10.77 -11.04 10.13
N GLN A 67 9.88 -11.99 9.85
CA GLN A 67 9.72 -12.56 8.51
C GLN A 67 8.92 -11.60 7.61
N PRO A 68 9.25 -11.53 6.30
CA PRO A 68 8.49 -10.72 5.37
C PRO A 68 7.10 -11.31 5.12
N ASP A 69 6.10 -10.43 5.08
CA ASP A 69 4.74 -10.71 4.67
C ASP A 69 4.49 -10.01 3.33
N PHE A 70 3.79 -10.68 2.41
CA PHE A 70 3.45 -10.19 1.08
C PHE A 70 1.95 -10.19 0.89
N ALA A 71 1.43 -9.20 0.16
CA ALA A 71 0.01 -9.09 -0.12
C ALA A 71 -0.28 -8.39 -1.44
N THR A 72 -1.47 -8.67 -1.98
CA THR A 72 -2.13 -7.77 -2.92
C THR A 72 -2.94 -6.77 -2.12
N ILE A 73 -2.70 -5.47 -2.35
CA ILE A 73 -3.52 -4.38 -1.80
C ILE A 73 -4.37 -3.81 -2.91
N ARG A 74 -5.68 -3.82 -2.69
CA ARG A 74 -6.67 -3.20 -3.57
C ARG A 74 -7.35 -2.07 -2.82
N VAL A 75 -7.36 -0.90 -3.44
CA VAL A 75 -8.07 0.30 -2.97
C VAL A 75 -9.14 0.62 -3.99
N GLU A 76 -10.35 0.82 -3.51
CA GLU A 76 -11.50 1.26 -4.30
C GLU A 76 -12.09 2.50 -3.63
N TYR A 77 -12.30 3.57 -4.38
CA TYR A 77 -12.92 4.76 -3.80
C TYR A 77 -13.73 5.56 -4.79
N VAL A 78 -14.75 6.23 -4.29
CA VAL A 78 -15.55 7.22 -5.02
C VAL A 78 -15.02 8.60 -4.62
N PRO A 79 -14.30 9.30 -5.51
CA PRO A 79 -13.69 10.58 -5.17
C PRO A 79 -14.76 11.66 -4.98
N ASP A 80 -14.50 12.57 -4.04
CA ASP A 80 -15.19 13.86 -3.91
C ASP A 80 -14.38 14.92 -4.67
N GLU A 81 -13.75 15.85 -3.99
CA GLU A 81 -12.97 16.94 -4.58
C GLU A 81 -11.54 16.56 -5.00
N LYS A 82 -11.02 15.40 -4.54
CA LYS A 82 -9.63 15.00 -4.70
C LYS A 82 -9.46 13.58 -5.23
N ILE A 83 -8.41 13.41 -6.03
CA ILE A 83 -7.97 12.11 -6.57
C ILE A 83 -6.52 11.89 -6.11
N VAL A 84 -6.19 10.65 -5.66
CA VAL A 84 -4.83 10.32 -5.23
C VAL A 84 -3.85 10.33 -6.41
N GLU A 85 -2.66 10.87 -6.20
CA GLU A 85 -1.58 10.82 -7.17
C GLU A 85 -0.90 9.43 -7.13
N SER A 86 -0.87 8.75 -8.25
CA SER A 86 -0.50 7.33 -8.37
C SER A 86 0.97 7.04 -8.00
N LYS A 87 1.90 7.96 -8.30
CA LYS A 87 3.31 7.82 -7.92
C LYS A 87 3.50 7.95 -6.41
N SER A 88 2.81 8.89 -5.77
CA SER A 88 2.85 9.04 -4.32
C SER A 88 2.26 7.80 -3.64
N PHE A 89 1.17 7.24 -4.16
CA PHE A 89 0.60 5.99 -3.68
C PHE A 89 1.60 4.83 -3.79
N LYS A 90 2.29 4.69 -4.91
CA LYS A 90 3.34 3.68 -5.09
C LYS A 90 4.46 3.82 -4.04
N LEU A 91 4.95 5.05 -3.80
CA LEU A 91 6.00 5.30 -2.81
C LEU A 91 5.50 5.09 -1.36
N TYR A 92 4.22 5.37 -1.11
CA TYR A 92 3.55 5.12 0.15
C TYR A 92 3.47 3.61 0.45
N ILE A 93 3.00 2.80 -0.48
CA ILE A 93 2.96 1.34 -0.36
C ILE A 93 4.38 0.78 -0.13
N TRP A 94 5.36 1.26 -0.88
CA TRP A 94 6.75 0.85 -0.70
C TRP A 94 7.30 1.17 0.69
N SER A 95 6.82 2.20 1.36
CA SER A 95 7.30 2.61 2.68
C SER A 95 7.07 1.58 3.79
N TYR A 96 6.18 0.61 3.58
CA TYR A 96 5.89 -0.45 4.55
C TYR A 96 6.90 -1.61 4.54
N ARG A 97 7.78 -1.69 3.54
CA ARG A 97 8.68 -2.84 3.31
C ARG A 97 9.43 -3.30 4.55
N ASP A 98 9.92 -2.37 5.35
CA ASP A 98 10.74 -2.66 6.53
C ASP A 98 9.99 -2.40 7.85
N GLU A 99 8.67 -2.18 7.78
CA GLU A 99 7.86 -1.91 8.96
C GLU A 99 7.26 -3.19 9.54
N GLY A 100 7.42 -3.35 10.87
CA GLY A 100 6.79 -4.41 11.63
C GLY A 100 5.34 -4.05 11.94
N VAL A 101 4.37 -4.70 11.25
CA VAL A 101 2.94 -4.39 11.42
C VAL A 101 2.09 -5.64 11.23
N PHE A 102 1.00 -5.75 12.01
CA PHE A 102 -0.01 -6.79 11.79
C PHE A 102 -0.89 -6.44 10.59
N HIS A 103 -1.37 -7.47 9.90
CA HIS A 103 -2.17 -7.38 8.67
C HIS A 103 -3.42 -6.51 8.86
N GLU A 104 -4.11 -6.71 9.97
CA GLU A 104 -5.34 -5.99 10.30
C GLU A 104 -5.04 -4.49 10.55
N HIS A 105 -3.92 -4.18 11.19
CA HIS A 105 -3.55 -2.80 11.47
C HIS A 105 -3.12 -2.05 10.20
N VAL A 106 -2.32 -2.68 9.33
CA VAL A 106 -1.83 -1.98 8.13
C VAL A 106 -2.94 -1.66 7.13
N VAL A 107 -3.94 -2.57 6.97
CA VAL A 107 -5.07 -2.30 6.07
C VAL A 107 -5.93 -1.14 6.58
N ASN A 108 -6.18 -1.08 7.90
CA ASN A 108 -6.87 0.05 8.51
C ASN A 108 -6.06 1.35 8.40
N GLN A 109 -4.74 1.31 8.62
CA GLN A 109 -3.89 2.49 8.49
C GLN A 109 -3.88 3.03 7.05
N ILE A 110 -3.83 2.15 6.04
CA ILE A 110 -3.91 2.57 4.64
C ILE A 110 -5.25 3.24 4.35
N LEU A 111 -6.35 2.70 4.90
CA LEU A 111 -7.68 3.32 4.76
C LEU A 111 -7.72 4.70 5.40
N ASP A 112 -7.26 4.83 6.64
CA ASP A 112 -7.27 6.09 7.38
C ASP A 112 -6.44 7.17 6.66
N ASP A 113 -5.23 6.84 6.21
CA ASP A 113 -4.34 7.77 5.50
C ASP A 113 -4.95 8.24 4.15
N LEU A 114 -5.64 7.34 3.43
CA LEU A 114 -6.37 7.69 2.22
C LEU A 114 -7.57 8.58 2.50
N VAL A 115 -8.35 8.26 3.53
CA VAL A 115 -9.52 9.06 3.94
C VAL A 115 -9.09 10.45 4.37
N ASP A 116 -8.03 10.57 5.16
CA ASP A 116 -7.51 11.86 5.63
C ASP A 116 -7.01 12.73 4.46
N THR A 117 -6.38 12.10 3.45
CA THR A 117 -5.85 12.82 2.29
C THR A 117 -6.94 13.24 1.31
N LEU A 118 -7.88 12.34 0.99
CA LEU A 118 -8.81 12.48 -0.12
C LEU A 118 -10.20 12.98 0.31
N GLN A 119 -10.63 12.68 1.54
CA GLN A 119 -11.99 12.91 2.02
C GLN A 119 -13.06 12.35 1.06
N PRO A 120 -12.94 11.09 0.61
CA PRO A 120 -13.77 10.54 -0.44
C PRO A 120 -15.22 10.32 0.03
N HIS A 121 -16.17 10.20 -0.88
CA HIS A 121 -17.53 9.81 -0.53
C HIS A 121 -17.59 8.42 0.07
N TRP A 122 -16.78 7.50 -0.47
CA TRP A 122 -16.63 6.13 -0.04
C TRP A 122 -15.21 5.64 -0.36
N CYS A 123 -14.65 4.81 0.49
CA CYS A 123 -13.36 4.17 0.28
C CYS A 123 -13.36 2.78 0.91
N ARG A 124 -12.76 1.83 0.22
CA ARG A 124 -12.53 0.47 0.70
C ARG A 124 -11.10 0.05 0.42
N VAL A 125 -10.46 -0.58 1.39
CA VAL A 125 -9.14 -1.17 1.25
C VAL A 125 -9.24 -2.66 1.54
N ILE A 126 -8.72 -3.49 0.64
CA ILE A 126 -8.67 -4.93 0.75
C ILE A 126 -7.21 -5.36 0.71
N GLY A 127 -6.75 -6.05 1.76
CA GLY A 127 -5.45 -6.68 1.82
C GLY A 127 -5.59 -8.20 1.74
N ILE A 128 -5.06 -8.82 0.68
CA ILE A 128 -5.05 -10.27 0.45
C ILE A 128 -3.63 -10.74 0.70
N PHE A 129 -3.38 -11.29 1.90
CA PHE A 129 -2.05 -11.72 2.32
C PHE A 129 -1.74 -13.14 1.87
N ASN A 130 -0.50 -13.36 1.43
CA ASN A 130 -0.02 -14.67 1.02
C ASN A 130 -0.12 -15.68 2.17
N VAL A 131 -0.50 -16.91 1.83
CA VAL A 131 -0.64 -18.00 2.79
C VAL A 131 0.67 -18.24 3.55
N ARG A 132 0.57 -18.28 4.87
CA ARG A 132 1.67 -18.60 5.78
C ARG A 132 1.22 -19.62 6.83
N GLY A 133 2.00 -20.70 7.01
CA GLY A 133 1.61 -21.78 7.93
C GLY A 133 0.26 -22.43 7.59
N GLY A 134 -0.15 -22.40 6.32
CA GLY A 134 -1.44 -22.95 5.85
C GLY A 134 -2.64 -22.01 6.07
N VAL A 135 -2.43 -20.80 6.62
CA VAL A 135 -3.49 -19.80 6.86
C VAL A 135 -3.36 -18.66 5.85
N GLY A 136 -4.43 -18.42 5.08
CA GLY A 136 -4.61 -17.21 4.27
C GLY A 136 -5.41 -16.18 5.06
N ILE A 137 -5.00 -14.90 4.98
CA ILE A 137 -5.67 -13.80 5.66
C ILE A 137 -6.12 -12.80 4.61
N VAL A 138 -7.40 -12.42 4.68
CA VAL A 138 -7.95 -11.29 3.92
C VAL A 138 -8.50 -10.31 4.93
N VAL A 139 -8.07 -9.06 4.84
CA VAL A 139 -8.57 -7.96 5.66
C VAL A 139 -9.26 -6.97 4.74
N GLU A 140 -10.47 -6.58 5.10
CA GLU A 140 -11.25 -5.58 4.38
C GLU A 140 -11.70 -4.51 5.36
N ALA A 141 -11.41 -3.25 5.03
CA ALA A 141 -11.80 -2.08 5.81
C ALA A 141 -12.50 -1.07 4.89
N GLU A 142 -13.55 -0.43 5.40
CA GLU A 142 -14.41 0.47 4.63
C GLU A 142 -14.68 1.77 5.39
N HIS A 143 -14.70 2.89 4.66
CA HIS A 143 -15.13 4.20 5.12
C HIS A 143 -16.22 4.76 4.22
N THR A 144 -17.23 5.37 4.82
CA THR A 144 -18.33 6.04 4.11
C THR A 144 -18.54 7.42 4.71
N LYS A 145 -18.39 8.47 3.92
CA LYS A 145 -18.57 9.86 4.35
C LYS A 145 -20.01 10.13 4.82
N THR A 146 -20.99 9.55 4.11
CA THR A 146 -22.41 9.60 4.45
C THR A 146 -23.10 8.29 4.05
N ALA A 147 -24.13 7.86 4.78
CA ALA A 147 -24.90 6.65 4.44
C ALA A 147 -25.46 6.71 3.00
N SER A 148 -25.87 7.89 2.54
CA SER A 148 -26.39 8.10 1.17
C SER A 148 -25.34 7.88 0.07
N ALA A 149 -24.05 8.09 0.34
CA ALA A 149 -23.00 7.90 -0.65
C ALA A 149 -22.86 6.41 -1.03
N ARG A 150 -22.91 5.52 -0.04
CA ARG A 150 -22.88 4.07 -0.27
C ARG A 150 -24.10 3.58 -1.06
N GLU A 151 -25.29 4.06 -0.70
CA GLU A 151 -26.52 3.68 -1.38
C GLU A 151 -26.57 4.16 -2.82
N GLN A 152 -26.06 5.34 -3.12
CA GLN A 152 -25.98 5.87 -4.48
C GLN A 152 -25.04 5.05 -5.34
N TRP A 153 -23.89 4.63 -4.79
CA TRP A 153 -22.94 3.79 -5.50
C TRP A 153 -23.53 2.40 -5.79
N LEU A 154 -24.19 1.77 -4.84
CA LEU A 154 -24.84 0.45 -5.00
C LEU A 154 -25.95 0.52 -6.08
N ARG A 155 -26.73 1.57 -6.14
CA ARG A 155 -27.76 1.76 -7.19
C ARG A 155 -27.15 1.95 -8.58
N GLY A 156 -26.05 2.72 -8.71
CA GLY A 156 -25.38 2.91 -9.99
C GLY A 156 -24.79 1.61 -10.55
N SER A 157 -24.33 0.71 -9.70
CA SER A 157 -23.76 -0.59 -10.12
C SER A 157 -24.83 -1.61 -10.54
N GLU A 158 -26.09 -1.47 -10.08
CA GLU A 158 -27.20 -2.34 -10.47
C GLU A 158 -27.81 -1.94 -11.83
N GLU A 159 -27.75 -0.66 -12.21
CA GLU A 159 -28.24 -0.15 -13.51
C GLU A 159 -27.31 -0.51 -14.68
N GLU A 160 -26.01 -0.73 -14.45
CA GLU A 160 -25.06 -1.14 -15.50
C GLU A 160 -25.12 -2.65 -15.83
N THR A 161 -25.81 -3.46 -15.04
CA THR A 161 -25.94 -4.91 -15.24
C THR A 161 -27.30 -5.33 -15.85
N SER A 162 -28.14 -4.40 -16.23
CA SER A 162 -29.43 -4.58 -16.91
C SER A 162 -29.34 -4.11 -18.36
#